data_2ebe53da0ad23883b1bc49bb37513ffa
#
_entry.id   2ebe53da0ad23883b1bc49bb37513ffa
#
_cell.length_a   1.000
_cell.length_b   1.000
_cell.length_c   1.000
_cell.angle_alpha   90.00
_cell.angle_beta   90.00
_cell.angle_gamma   90.00
#
_symmetry.space_group_name_H-M   'P 1'
#
loop_
_entity.id
_entity.type
_entity.pdbx_description
1 polymer ?
#
loop_
_entity_poly.entity_id
_entity_poly.type
_entity_poly.pdbx_seq_one_letter_code
_entity_poly.pdbx_strand_id
1 'polypeptide(L)'
;MRNPLIVSALVLLLAGCSTSPNNMRKSGPDEVHTSFKDAKQVALCIGSSWEDLAVVSSRETEKGYSITGLLRGKLHYLADIDNHENGSQTKLYKFMSHSIGRDPFFGGAAECQ
;
A
#
# COMPACT_ATOMS: atom_id res chain seq x y z
N MET A 1 34.05 18.42 22.78
CA MET A 1 32.66 18.13 23.15
C MET A 1 31.84 17.88 21.90
N ARG A 2 31.14 16.78 21.85
CA ARG A 2 30.28 16.47 20.74
C ARG A 2 28.99 17.28 20.83
N ASN A 3 28.61 17.89 19.72
CA ASN A 3 27.39 18.70 19.66
C ASN A 3 26.17 17.78 19.48
N PRO A 4 25.27 17.67 20.47
CA PRO A 4 24.12 16.77 20.38
C PRO A 4 23.13 17.15 19.26
N LEU A 5 23.17 18.39 18.77
CA LEU A 5 22.31 18.84 17.68
C LEU A 5 22.63 18.16 16.34
N ILE A 6 23.90 17.81 16.09
CA ILE A 6 24.32 17.11 14.87
C ILE A 6 23.77 15.69 14.84
N VAL A 7 23.76 15.00 15.97
CA VAL A 7 23.25 13.63 16.08
C VAL A 7 21.74 13.62 15.85
N SER A 8 21.02 14.58 16.42
CA SER A 8 19.56 14.71 16.24
C SER A 8 19.18 14.97 14.79
N ALA A 9 19.92 15.82 14.10
CA ALA A 9 19.68 16.11 12.67
C ALA A 9 19.88 14.87 11.78
N LEU A 10 20.88 14.03 12.09
CA LEU A 10 21.16 12.81 11.34
C LEU A 10 20.05 11.78 11.49
N VAL A 11 19.50 11.62 12.70
CA VAL A 11 18.37 10.72 12.99
C VAL A 11 17.12 11.15 12.22
N LEU A 12 16.84 12.45 12.15
CA LEU A 12 15.70 12.99 11.41
C LEU A 12 15.82 12.73 9.91
N LEU A 13 17.01 12.83 9.34
CA LEU A 13 17.26 12.53 7.93
C LEU A 13 16.99 11.06 7.58
N LEU A 14 17.37 10.12 8.46
CA LEU A 14 17.11 8.69 8.28
C LEU A 14 15.62 8.38 8.39
N ALA A 15 14.86 9.04 9.26
CA ALA A 15 13.42 8.86 9.43
C ALA A 15 12.63 9.40 8.22
N GLY A 16 13.17 10.37 7.46
CA GLY A 16 12.50 10.97 6.30
C GLY A 16 12.38 10.08 5.07
N CYS A 17 13.06 8.90 5.05
CA CYS A 17 13.07 7.99 3.90
C CYS A 17 12.04 6.86 4.00
N SER A 18 11.14 6.89 4.96
CA SER A 18 10.12 5.86 5.17
C SER A 18 8.73 6.46 5.29
N THR A 19 7.73 5.66 5.01
CA THR A 19 6.33 6.04 5.15
C THR A 19 5.57 4.99 5.98
N SER A 20 4.34 5.28 6.32
CA SER A 20 3.42 4.39 7.01
C SER A 20 2.12 4.28 6.24
N PRO A 21 1.29 3.23 6.48
CA PRO A 21 -0.01 3.13 5.83
C PRO A 21 -0.88 4.38 6.04
N ASN A 22 -0.92 4.92 7.24
CA ASN A 22 -1.72 6.11 7.53
C ASN A 22 -1.22 7.36 6.78
N ASN A 23 0.09 7.51 6.62
CA ASN A 23 0.66 8.60 5.84
C ASN A 23 0.29 8.48 4.36
N MET A 24 0.30 7.27 3.82
CA MET A 24 -0.13 7.01 2.44
C MET A 24 -1.61 7.35 2.26
N ARG A 25 -2.45 6.96 3.20
CA ARG A 25 -3.89 7.25 3.17
C ARG A 25 -4.20 8.75 3.21
N LYS A 26 -3.40 9.54 3.94
CA LYS A 26 -3.56 10.99 4.01
C LYS A 26 -3.37 11.68 2.67
N SER A 27 -2.51 11.13 1.82
CA SER A 27 -2.27 11.66 0.47
C SER A 27 -3.41 11.37 -0.51
N GLY A 28 -4.33 10.51 -0.13
CA GLY A 28 -5.41 10.04 -0.99
C GLY A 28 -4.97 8.89 -1.91
N PRO A 29 -5.93 8.12 -2.43
CA PRO A 29 -5.62 6.99 -3.29
C PRO A 29 -5.14 7.44 -4.67
N ASP A 30 -4.19 6.70 -5.22
CA ASP A 30 -3.70 6.88 -6.59
C ASP A 30 -4.66 6.28 -7.61
N GLU A 31 -5.32 5.16 -7.26
CA GLU A 31 -6.37 4.54 -8.07
C GLU A 31 -7.47 4.02 -7.15
N VAL A 32 -8.70 4.01 -7.69
CA VAL A 32 -9.87 3.45 -7.02
C VAL A 32 -10.59 2.53 -8.01
N HIS A 33 -10.88 1.31 -7.57
CA HIS A 33 -11.60 0.32 -8.35
C HIS A 33 -12.84 -0.15 -7.59
N THR A 34 -13.91 -0.43 -8.31
CA THR A 34 -15.09 -1.10 -7.75
C THR A 34 -15.22 -2.47 -8.39
N SER A 35 -15.74 -3.44 -7.62
CA SER A 35 -15.90 -4.82 -8.06
C SER A 35 -17.20 -5.40 -7.52
N PHE A 36 -17.79 -6.34 -8.26
CA PHE A 36 -18.91 -7.14 -7.77
C PHE A 36 -18.46 -8.28 -6.85
N LYS A 37 -17.15 -8.55 -6.79
CA LYS A 37 -16.55 -9.54 -5.89
C LYS A 37 -16.52 -8.97 -4.48
N ASP A 38 -16.66 -9.84 -3.47
CA ASP A 38 -16.53 -9.40 -2.09
C ASP A 38 -15.09 -9.00 -1.75
N ALA A 39 -14.94 -8.25 -0.67
CA ALA A 39 -13.62 -7.74 -0.27
C ALA A 39 -12.61 -8.85 -0.02
N LYS A 40 -13.04 -10.00 0.51
CA LYS A 40 -12.16 -11.13 0.76
C LYS A 40 -11.60 -11.73 -0.51
N GLN A 41 -12.43 -11.92 -1.53
CA GLN A 41 -11.99 -12.43 -2.83
C GLN A 41 -10.97 -11.51 -3.48
N VAL A 42 -11.25 -10.21 -3.49
CA VAL A 42 -10.35 -9.21 -4.05
C VAL A 42 -9.03 -9.17 -3.27
N ALA A 43 -9.10 -9.19 -1.93
CA ALA A 43 -7.91 -9.18 -1.08
C ALA A 43 -7.02 -10.40 -1.29
N LEU A 44 -7.59 -11.59 -1.38
CA LEU A 44 -6.83 -12.82 -1.65
C LEU A 44 -6.15 -12.77 -3.02
N CYS A 45 -6.83 -12.25 -4.02
CA CYS A 45 -6.27 -12.10 -5.36
C CYS A 45 -5.10 -11.09 -5.37
N ILE A 46 -5.28 -9.92 -4.78
CA ILE A 46 -4.23 -8.88 -4.71
C ILE A 46 -3.02 -9.40 -3.94
N GLY A 47 -3.24 -10.00 -2.78
CA GLY A 47 -2.17 -10.56 -1.97
C GLY A 47 -1.35 -11.59 -2.76
N SER A 48 -2.02 -12.50 -3.44
CA SER A 48 -1.38 -13.50 -4.29
C SER A 48 -0.61 -12.88 -5.45
N SER A 49 -1.19 -11.89 -6.11
CA SER A 49 -0.54 -11.18 -7.22
C SER A 49 0.73 -10.46 -6.76
N TRP A 50 0.70 -9.85 -5.59
CA TRP A 50 1.84 -9.07 -5.08
C TRP A 50 2.96 -9.93 -4.45
N GLU A 51 2.66 -11.16 -4.06
CA GLU A 51 3.65 -12.07 -3.44
C GLU A 51 4.87 -12.33 -4.32
N ASP A 52 4.70 -12.32 -5.63
CA ASP A 52 5.81 -12.51 -6.57
C ASP A 52 6.69 -11.27 -6.71
N LEU A 53 6.22 -10.12 -6.25
CA LEU A 53 6.87 -8.83 -6.45
C LEU A 53 7.46 -8.22 -5.18
N ALA A 54 6.91 -8.58 -4.02
CA ALA A 54 7.22 -7.91 -2.75
C ALA A 54 6.94 -8.82 -1.56
N VAL A 55 7.36 -8.40 -0.38
CA VAL A 55 6.92 -9.01 0.87
C VAL A 55 5.54 -8.46 1.20
N VAL A 56 4.56 -9.34 1.24
CA VAL A 56 3.14 -8.97 1.42
C VAL A 56 2.68 -9.28 2.84
N SER A 57 1.95 -8.34 3.41
CA SER A 57 1.24 -8.53 4.67
C SER A 57 -0.22 -8.16 4.47
N SER A 58 -1.11 -9.02 4.94
CA SER A 58 -2.56 -8.81 4.83
C SER A 58 -3.19 -8.79 6.21
N ARG A 59 -4.12 -7.88 6.42
CA ARG A 59 -4.78 -7.69 7.70
C ARG A 59 -6.27 -7.46 7.48
N GLU A 60 -7.10 -8.09 8.29
CA GLU A 60 -8.54 -7.81 8.32
C GLU A 60 -8.79 -6.48 9.03
N THR A 61 -9.73 -5.70 8.52
CA THR A 61 -10.15 -4.41 9.09
C THR A 61 -11.65 -4.46 9.38
N GLU A 62 -12.19 -3.45 10.04
CA GLU A 62 -13.63 -3.36 10.30
C GLU A 62 -14.47 -3.33 9.02
N LYS A 63 -13.91 -2.82 7.92
CA LYS A 63 -14.62 -2.64 6.65
C LYS A 63 -14.24 -3.68 5.60
N GLY A 64 -13.17 -4.42 5.81
CA GLY A 64 -12.68 -5.38 4.83
C GLY A 64 -11.25 -5.82 5.09
N TYR A 65 -10.32 -5.44 4.23
CA TYR A 65 -8.92 -5.88 4.30
C TYR A 65 -7.97 -4.76 3.92
N SER A 66 -6.77 -4.83 4.48
CA SER A 66 -5.66 -3.94 4.12
C SER A 66 -4.44 -4.80 3.77
N ILE A 67 -3.83 -4.54 2.62
CA ILE A 67 -2.66 -5.28 2.13
C ILE A 67 -1.51 -4.31 1.92
N THR A 68 -0.34 -4.67 2.46
CA THR A 68 0.87 -3.89 2.28
C THR A 68 1.89 -4.66 1.46
N GLY A 69 2.62 -3.95 0.60
CA GLY A 69 3.74 -4.49 -0.16
C GLY A 69 5.03 -3.78 0.23
N LEU A 70 5.98 -4.55 0.76
CA LEU A 70 7.27 -4.05 1.18
C LEU A 70 8.33 -4.40 0.13
N LEU A 71 9.10 -3.40 -0.28
CA LEU A 71 10.27 -3.58 -1.14
C LEU A 71 11.51 -3.19 -0.33
N ARG A 72 12.47 -4.11 -0.24
CA ARG A 72 13.70 -3.91 0.54
C ARG A 72 13.40 -3.48 1.98
N GLY A 73 12.38 -4.07 2.59
CA GLY A 73 11.98 -3.79 3.96
C GLY A 73 11.22 -2.48 4.16
N LYS A 74 10.88 -1.77 3.09
CA LYS A 74 10.17 -0.49 3.16
C LYS A 74 8.80 -0.58 2.51
N LEU A 75 7.81 0.06 3.11
CA LEU A 75 6.46 0.14 2.57
C LEU A 75 6.46 0.96 1.28
N HIS A 76 5.98 0.36 0.19
CA HIS A 76 5.85 1.00 -1.11
C HIS A 76 4.44 0.96 -1.66
N TYR A 77 3.66 -0.08 -1.33
CA TYR A 77 2.31 -0.27 -1.85
C TYR A 77 1.33 -0.60 -0.74
N LEU A 78 0.14 -0.06 -0.88
CA LEU A 78 -0.97 -0.29 0.04
C LEU A 78 -2.25 -0.45 -0.76
N ALA A 79 -3.04 -1.46 -0.41
CA ALA A 79 -4.39 -1.64 -0.92
C ALA A 79 -5.36 -1.72 0.26
N ASP A 80 -6.35 -0.85 0.28
CA ASP A 80 -7.48 -0.94 1.21
C ASP A 80 -8.68 -1.44 0.42
N ILE A 81 -9.19 -2.60 0.80
CA ILE A 81 -10.33 -3.24 0.14
C ILE A 81 -11.49 -3.24 1.13
N ASP A 82 -12.48 -2.43 0.85
CA ASP A 82 -13.64 -2.26 1.72
C ASP A 82 -14.89 -2.90 1.10
N ASN A 83 -15.72 -3.51 1.92
CA ASN A 83 -17.05 -3.97 1.48
C ASN A 83 -17.87 -2.75 1.08
N HIS A 84 -18.50 -2.81 -0.07
CA HIS A 84 -19.21 -1.68 -0.67
C HIS A 84 -20.41 -2.18 -1.45
N GLU A 85 -21.61 -1.79 -1.02
CA GLU A 85 -22.86 -2.21 -1.65
C GLU A 85 -22.92 -3.72 -1.90
N ASN A 86 -22.99 -4.15 -3.17
CA ASN A 86 -23.06 -5.56 -3.57
C ASN A 86 -21.68 -6.14 -3.95
N GLY A 87 -20.62 -5.56 -3.44
CA GLY A 87 -19.26 -5.99 -3.78
C GLY A 87 -18.23 -5.31 -2.91
N SER A 88 -17.22 -4.75 -3.55
CA SER A 88 -16.11 -4.10 -2.85
C SER A 88 -15.59 -2.90 -3.59
N GLN A 89 -14.89 -2.04 -2.85
CA GLN A 89 -14.14 -0.92 -3.40
C GLN A 89 -12.70 -1.04 -2.95
N THR A 90 -11.76 -0.96 -3.90
CA THR A 90 -10.32 -1.03 -3.64
C THR A 90 -9.70 0.33 -3.88
N LYS A 91 -8.99 0.82 -2.87
CA LYS A 91 -8.17 2.03 -2.96
C LYS A 91 -6.72 1.63 -2.96
N LEU A 92 -5.99 2.01 -4.00
CA LEU A 92 -4.59 1.70 -4.19
C LEU A 92 -3.73 2.93 -3.94
N TYR A 93 -2.66 2.72 -3.20
CA TYR A 93 -1.71 3.76 -2.83
C TYR A 93 -0.30 3.29 -3.15
N LYS A 94 0.55 4.21 -3.62
CA LYS A 94 1.98 3.92 -3.72
C LYS A 94 2.79 5.08 -3.16
N PHE A 95 3.92 4.72 -2.58
CA PHE A 95 4.89 5.67 -2.06
C PHE A 95 5.88 6.03 -3.18
N MET A 96 6.05 7.33 -3.44
CA MET A 96 6.94 7.87 -4.48
C MET A 96 6.59 7.39 -5.89
N SER A 97 5.53 7.98 -6.46
CA SER A 97 5.04 7.62 -7.79
C SER A 97 5.88 8.24 -8.91
N HIS A 98 6.97 7.57 -9.27
CA HIS A 98 7.81 7.95 -10.41
C HIS A 98 7.95 6.84 -11.44
N SER A 99 6.96 5.96 -11.55
CA SER A 99 7.00 4.91 -12.55
C SER A 99 6.57 5.43 -13.91
N ILE A 100 7.43 5.28 -14.89
CA ILE A 100 7.11 5.47 -16.30
C ILE A 100 6.59 4.12 -16.80
N GLY A 101 5.35 4.09 -17.33
CA GLY A 101 4.73 2.88 -17.84
C GLY A 101 3.80 2.20 -16.84
N ARG A 102 3.45 0.94 -17.11
CA ARG A 102 2.52 0.16 -16.28
C ARG A 102 3.17 -0.27 -14.98
N ASP A 103 2.50 0.03 -13.89
CA ASP A 103 2.88 -0.44 -12.58
C ASP A 103 2.34 -1.87 -12.38
N PRO A 104 3.20 -2.89 -12.19
CA PRO A 104 2.75 -4.27 -12.05
C PRO A 104 1.90 -4.50 -10.79
N PHE A 105 2.10 -3.73 -9.73
CA PHE A 105 1.27 -3.82 -8.52
C PHE A 105 -0.15 -3.34 -8.79
N PHE A 106 -0.28 -2.19 -9.41
CA PHE A 106 -1.59 -1.61 -9.74
C PHE A 106 -2.27 -2.42 -10.85
N GLY A 107 -1.51 -2.87 -11.84
CA GLY A 107 -2.03 -3.73 -12.91
C GLY A 107 -2.58 -5.04 -12.37
N GLY A 108 -1.83 -5.72 -11.51
CA GLY A 108 -2.27 -6.94 -10.86
C GLY A 108 -3.52 -6.74 -10.01
N ALA A 109 -3.57 -5.64 -9.24
CA ALA A 109 -4.74 -5.30 -8.43
C ALA A 109 -5.98 -5.02 -9.28
N ALA A 110 -5.81 -4.34 -10.42
CA ALA A 110 -6.92 -4.05 -11.35
C ALA A 110 -7.51 -5.35 -11.94
N GLU A 111 -6.67 -6.32 -12.25
CA GLU A 111 -7.10 -7.63 -12.76
C GLU A 111 -7.91 -8.43 -11.74
N CYS A 112 -7.80 -8.12 -10.46
CA CYS A 112 -8.51 -8.78 -9.38
C CYS A 112 -9.97 -8.31 -9.20
N GLN A 113 -10.37 -7.26 -9.86
CA GLN A 113 -11.70 -6.64 -9.67
C GLN A 113 -12.88 -7.39 -10.37
#